data_5221296cf51a4cea591ba23391717bee
#
_entry.id   5221296cf51a4cea591ba23391717bee
#
_cell.length_a   1.000
_cell.length_b   1.000
_cell.length_c   1.000
_cell.angle_alpha   90.00
_cell.angle_beta   90.00
_cell.angle_gamma   90.00
#
_symmetry.space_group_name_H-M   'P 1'
#
loop_
_entity.id
_entity.type
_entity.pdbx_description
1 polymer ?
#
loop_
_entity_poly.entity_id
_entity_poly.type
_entity_poly.pdbx_seq_one_letter_code
_entity_poly.pdbx_strand_id
1 'polypeptide(L)'
;MSLIQRFRRTFRPAAKTTQALLRWRRFSFDEAPRIFGNSKPKSGSHLLLQILNGLIQIMPYKYVEAEPVRTITKEGRRRTKEEILDELKRVPKGVIGWGYVEATPENVSFLTGAGRVNYFIYRDPRDLLVSHVFFATDMQEEHGLHDYYNSLLDINARLNVAITGIDQDGLHMVSVKQRYEGVFQWLDASRQKNVLCLRFEDLIKDRDATLNAMLNEVEKTGYQIPTPREQALSVLVESIQPKKSHTFRAGKTGSWREFFTEEHKKLFKDVAGDLVVKLGYETNNDW
;
A
#
# COMPACT_ATOMS: atom_id res chain seq x y z
N MET A 1 -19.03 -15.41 -12.56
CA MET A 1 -19.12 -13.92 -12.41
C MET A 1 -20.55 -13.51 -12.73
N SER A 2 -21.31 -12.96 -11.75
CA SER A 2 -22.72 -12.62 -11.94
C SER A 2 -22.89 -11.46 -12.95
N LEU A 3 -24.07 -11.38 -13.60
CA LEU A 3 -24.44 -10.27 -14.52
C LEU A 3 -24.26 -8.90 -13.84
N ILE A 4 -24.58 -8.80 -12.54
CA ILE A 4 -24.41 -7.60 -11.71
C ILE A 4 -22.93 -7.20 -11.57
N GLN A 5 -22.02 -8.18 -11.43
CA GLN A 5 -20.59 -7.90 -11.37
C GLN A 5 -20.04 -7.44 -12.73
N ARG A 6 -20.52 -8.02 -13.84
CA ARG A 6 -20.20 -7.54 -15.21
C ARG A 6 -20.71 -6.11 -15.44
N PHE A 7 -21.95 -5.83 -15.06
CA PHE A 7 -22.55 -4.50 -15.17
C PHE A 7 -21.76 -3.45 -14.37
N ARG A 8 -21.43 -3.75 -13.12
CA ARG A 8 -20.63 -2.86 -12.26
C ARG A 8 -19.22 -2.60 -12.82
N ARG A 9 -18.61 -3.60 -13.47
CA ARG A 9 -17.25 -3.48 -14.03
C ARG A 9 -17.21 -2.61 -15.29
N THR A 10 -18.28 -2.57 -16.08
CA THR A 10 -18.32 -1.83 -17.35
C THR A 10 -18.91 -0.41 -17.19
N PHE A 11 -19.97 -0.24 -16.41
CA PHE A 11 -20.66 1.04 -16.30
C PHE A 11 -20.06 2.02 -15.28
N ARG A 12 -19.46 1.54 -14.20
CA ARG A 12 -18.82 2.42 -13.22
C ARG A 12 -17.62 3.23 -13.79
N PRO A 13 -16.71 2.65 -14.58
CA PRO A 13 -15.65 3.42 -15.23
C PRO A 13 -16.18 4.48 -16.20
N ALA A 14 -17.21 4.16 -16.98
CA ALA A 14 -17.82 5.11 -17.93
C ALA A 14 -18.41 6.31 -17.21
N ALA A 15 -19.24 6.10 -16.16
CA ALA A 15 -19.82 7.17 -15.36
C ALA A 15 -18.75 8.05 -14.70
N LYS A 16 -17.70 7.44 -14.13
CA LYS A 16 -16.58 8.18 -13.53
C LYS A 16 -15.81 9.00 -14.57
N THR A 17 -15.60 8.43 -15.77
CA THR A 17 -14.98 9.16 -16.87
C THR A 17 -15.81 10.37 -17.28
N THR A 18 -17.13 10.21 -17.43
CA THR A 18 -18.03 11.34 -17.74
C THR A 18 -17.98 12.43 -16.67
N GLN A 19 -17.97 12.05 -15.38
CA GLN A 19 -17.83 13.02 -14.30
C GLN A 19 -16.49 13.77 -14.35
N ALA A 20 -15.40 13.07 -14.68
CA ALA A 20 -14.08 13.67 -14.81
C ALA A 20 -14.02 14.63 -16.02
N LEU A 21 -14.60 14.27 -17.17
CA LEU A 21 -14.70 15.13 -18.34
C LEU A 21 -15.44 16.43 -18.00
N LEU A 22 -16.56 16.36 -17.30
CA LEU A 22 -17.32 17.53 -16.85
C LEU A 22 -16.54 18.37 -15.85
N ARG A 23 -15.89 17.75 -14.87
CA ARG A 23 -15.11 18.44 -13.84
C ARG A 23 -13.94 19.22 -14.45
N TRP A 24 -13.17 18.57 -15.30
CA TRP A 24 -11.95 19.13 -15.86
C TRP A 24 -12.14 19.86 -17.17
N ARG A 25 -13.34 19.80 -17.77
CA ARG A 25 -13.66 20.40 -19.09
C ARG A 25 -12.62 20.03 -20.16
N ARG A 26 -12.17 18.76 -20.13
CA ARG A 26 -11.14 18.23 -21.04
C ARG A 26 -11.62 16.93 -21.68
N PHE A 27 -11.18 16.69 -22.92
CA PHE A 27 -11.47 15.46 -23.66
C PHE A 27 -10.34 14.42 -23.55
N SER A 28 -9.14 14.82 -23.11
CA SER A 28 -8.00 13.94 -22.89
C SER A 28 -7.42 14.11 -21.48
N PHE A 29 -6.90 13.00 -20.93
CA PHE A 29 -6.21 12.92 -19.64
C PHE A 29 -4.78 12.38 -19.80
N ASP A 30 -4.22 12.48 -21.01
CA ASP A 30 -2.93 11.86 -21.37
C ASP A 30 -1.72 12.71 -20.96
N GLU A 31 -1.94 13.99 -20.61
CA GLU A 31 -0.89 14.93 -20.23
C GLU A 31 -0.37 14.71 -18.80
N ALA A 32 -1.25 14.24 -17.90
CA ALA A 32 -0.87 13.99 -16.52
C ALA A 32 0.05 12.75 -16.42
N PRO A 33 1.05 12.75 -15.52
CA PRO A 33 1.94 11.61 -15.35
C PRO A 33 1.17 10.36 -14.93
N ARG A 34 1.69 9.19 -15.24
CA ARG A 34 1.08 7.95 -14.78
C ARG A 34 1.42 7.72 -13.31
N ILE A 35 0.43 7.75 -12.44
CA ILE A 35 0.60 7.53 -11.01
C ILE A 35 0.23 6.09 -10.66
N PHE A 36 1.08 5.46 -9.85
CA PHE A 36 0.81 4.16 -9.24
C PHE A 36 1.05 4.22 -7.72
N GLY A 37 0.05 3.82 -6.94
CA GLY A 37 0.16 3.67 -5.50
C GLY A 37 0.46 2.23 -5.13
N ASN A 38 1.67 1.96 -4.66
CA ASN A 38 2.09 0.63 -4.25
C ASN A 38 2.17 0.51 -2.73
N SER A 39 1.89 -0.63 -2.19
CA SER A 39 1.92 -0.82 -0.74
C SER A 39 2.34 -2.21 -0.32
N LYS A 40 2.89 -2.31 0.89
CA LYS A 40 2.94 -3.57 1.62
C LYS A 40 1.56 -3.80 2.26
N PRO A 41 0.98 -5.00 2.18
CA PRO A 41 -0.25 -5.31 2.91
C PRO A 41 -0.15 -4.94 4.40
N LYS A 42 -1.19 -4.34 4.96
CA LYS A 42 -1.27 -3.85 6.36
C LYS A 42 -0.39 -2.62 6.69
N SER A 43 0.20 -1.99 5.69
CA SER A 43 1.04 -0.77 5.84
C SER A 43 0.30 0.54 5.55
N GLY A 44 -1.03 0.56 5.54
CA GLY A 44 -1.79 1.77 5.25
C GLY A 44 -2.26 1.90 3.80
N SER A 45 -2.45 0.79 3.09
CA SER A 45 -2.94 0.77 1.69
C SER A 45 -4.23 1.58 1.50
N HIS A 46 -5.16 1.50 2.45
CA HIS A 46 -6.41 2.27 2.40
C HIS A 46 -6.20 3.77 2.62
N LEU A 47 -5.22 4.15 3.45
CA LEU A 47 -4.82 5.55 3.61
C LEU A 47 -4.23 6.08 2.31
N LEU A 48 -3.30 5.34 1.71
CA LEU A 48 -2.77 5.70 0.39
C LEU A 48 -3.89 5.80 -0.65
N LEU A 49 -4.83 4.85 -0.69
CA LEU A 49 -5.95 4.88 -1.62
C LEU A 49 -6.85 6.12 -1.43
N GLN A 50 -7.06 6.57 -0.19
CA GLN A 50 -7.78 7.81 0.09
C GLN A 50 -7.05 9.03 -0.47
N ILE A 51 -5.73 9.10 -0.29
CA ILE A 51 -4.88 10.17 -0.86
C ILE A 51 -4.94 10.14 -2.40
N LEU A 52 -4.82 8.96 -3.02
CA LEU A 52 -4.95 8.81 -4.48
C LEU A 52 -6.32 9.29 -4.98
N ASN A 53 -7.40 9.07 -4.23
CA ASN A 53 -8.71 9.63 -4.53
C ASN A 53 -8.79 11.15 -4.31
N GLY A 54 -7.94 11.72 -3.46
CA GLY A 54 -7.72 13.16 -3.38
C GLY A 54 -7.02 13.72 -4.62
N LEU A 55 -6.00 13.01 -5.14
CA LEU A 55 -5.26 13.44 -6.31
C LEU A 55 -6.14 13.63 -7.55
N ILE A 56 -7.16 12.81 -7.77
CA ILE A 56 -8.09 12.99 -8.89
C ILE A 56 -8.98 14.23 -8.76
N GLN A 57 -8.99 14.89 -7.59
CA GLN A 57 -9.74 16.13 -7.37
C GLN A 57 -8.89 17.38 -7.66
N ILE A 58 -7.57 17.24 -7.64
CA ILE A 58 -6.62 18.34 -7.84
C ILE A 58 -5.86 18.24 -9.17
N MET A 59 -5.95 17.12 -9.85
CA MET A 59 -5.31 16.86 -11.15
C MET A 59 -6.27 16.11 -12.09
N PRO A 60 -6.15 16.28 -13.41
CA PRO A 60 -7.06 15.70 -14.38
C PRO A 60 -6.86 14.20 -14.59
N TYR A 61 -7.42 13.42 -13.67
CA TYR A 61 -7.57 11.98 -13.80
C TYR A 61 -9.04 11.58 -13.89
N LYS A 62 -9.30 10.46 -14.55
CA LYS A 62 -10.64 9.88 -14.69
C LYS A 62 -11.13 9.31 -13.35
N TYR A 63 -10.33 8.43 -12.76
CA TYR A 63 -10.62 7.76 -11.49
C TYR A 63 -9.37 7.04 -10.96
N VAL A 64 -9.45 6.55 -9.73
CA VAL A 64 -8.52 5.55 -9.19
C VAL A 64 -9.08 4.17 -9.48
N GLU A 65 -8.23 3.23 -9.94
CA GLU A 65 -8.64 1.86 -10.25
C GLU A 65 -9.31 1.19 -9.04
N ALA A 66 -10.38 0.44 -9.30
CA ALA A 66 -11.14 -0.18 -8.23
C ALA A 66 -10.44 -1.42 -7.66
N GLU A 67 -9.83 -2.22 -8.55
CA GLU A 67 -9.14 -3.46 -8.16
C GLU A 67 -7.63 -3.23 -8.14
N PRO A 68 -6.94 -3.69 -7.10
CA PRO A 68 -5.49 -3.59 -7.02
C PRO A 68 -4.81 -4.62 -7.94
N VAL A 69 -3.67 -4.22 -8.51
CA VAL A 69 -2.73 -5.19 -9.08
C VAL A 69 -2.12 -6.01 -7.93
N ARG A 70 -2.21 -7.33 -8.01
CA ARG A 70 -1.78 -8.25 -6.95
C ARG A 70 -0.77 -9.25 -7.46
N THR A 71 0.19 -9.60 -6.62
CA THR A 71 1.12 -10.72 -6.87
C THR A 71 0.44 -12.08 -6.73
N ILE A 72 -0.59 -12.16 -5.88
CA ILE A 72 -1.37 -13.37 -5.62
C ILE A 72 -2.80 -13.14 -6.09
N THR A 73 -3.37 -14.10 -6.83
CA THR A 73 -4.77 -14.05 -7.27
C THR A 73 -5.73 -14.22 -6.08
N LYS A 74 -7.01 -13.99 -6.29
CA LYS A 74 -8.03 -14.20 -5.24
C LYS A 74 -8.13 -15.67 -4.80
N GLU A 75 -7.77 -16.57 -5.69
CA GLU A 75 -7.76 -18.03 -5.46
C GLU A 75 -6.45 -18.54 -4.82
N GLY A 76 -5.54 -17.63 -4.42
CA GLY A 76 -4.29 -17.95 -3.73
C GLY A 76 -3.12 -18.31 -4.64
N ARG A 77 -3.28 -18.35 -5.98
CA ARG A 77 -2.19 -18.66 -6.92
C ARG A 77 -1.25 -17.46 -7.07
N ARG A 78 0.06 -17.71 -7.00
CA ARG A 78 1.05 -16.69 -7.34
C ARG A 78 1.04 -16.42 -8.85
N ARG A 79 0.98 -15.15 -9.24
CA ARG A 79 1.09 -14.72 -10.63
C ARG A 79 2.55 -14.74 -11.09
N THR A 80 2.76 -14.98 -12.38
CA THR A 80 4.08 -14.84 -12.99
C THR A 80 4.46 -13.36 -13.13
N LYS A 81 5.71 -13.09 -13.42
CA LYS A 81 6.20 -11.71 -13.65
C LYS A 81 5.51 -11.07 -14.85
N GLU A 82 5.30 -11.85 -15.91
CA GLU A 82 4.63 -11.44 -17.14
C GLU A 82 3.17 -11.08 -16.87
N GLU A 83 2.44 -11.90 -16.10
CA GLU A 83 1.06 -11.63 -15.71
C GLU A 83 0.94 -10.32 -14.92
N ILE A 84 1.88 -10.06 -14.00
CA ILE A 84 1.90 -8.81 -13.21
C ILE A 84 2.17 -7.62 -14.12
N LEU A 85 3.17 -7.72 -15.00
CA LEU A 85 3.51 -6.65 -15.94
C LEU A 85 2.36 -6.35 -16.89
N ASP A 86 1.63 -7.36 -17.34
CA ASP A 86 0.46 -7.19 -18.20
C ASP A 86 -0.71 -6.53 -17.47
N GLU A 87 -0.94 -6.87 -16.19
CA GLU A 87 -1.91 -6.15 -15.35
C GLU A 87 -1.53 -4.66 -15.19
N LEU A 88 -0.25 -4.37 -14.96
CA LEU A 88 0.25 -3.00 -14.86
C LEU A 88 0.05 -2.23 -16.18
N LYS A 89 0.30 -2.86 -17.33
CA LYS A 89 0.10 -2.26 -18.66
C LYS A 89 -1.38 -1.99 -18.97
N ARG A 90 -2.29 -2.79 -18.42
CA ARG A 90 -3.74 -2.63 -18.61
C ARG A 90 -4.33 -1.42 -17.90
N VAL A 91 -3.62 -0.82 -16.91
CA VAL A 91 -4.06 0.43 -16.29
C VAL A 91 -4.08 1.53 -17.36
N PRO A 92 -5.24 2.10 -17.70
CA PRO A 92 -5.34 3.05 -18.82
C PRO A 92 -4.65 4.38 -18.49
N LYS A 93 -4.32 5.15 -19.52
CA LYS A 93 -3.90 6.55 -19.34
C LYS A 93 -5.03 7.36 -18.70
N GLY A 94 -4.65 8.31 -17.84
CA GLY A 94 -5.58 9.12 -17.08
C GLY A 94 -6.31 8.36 -15.96
N VAL A 95 -5.85 7.16 -15.60
CA VAL A 95 -6.31 6.38 -14.45
C VAL A 95 -5.14 6.18 -13.50
N ILE A 96 -5.37 6.40 -12.21
CA ILE A 96 -4.39 6.10 -11.16
C ILE A 96 -4.51 4.63 -10.80
N GLY A 97 -3.42 3.86 -11.00
CA GLY A 97 -3.34 2.47 -10.58
C GLY A 97 -2.89 2.33 -9.13
N TRP A 98 -3.15 1.17 -8.54
CA TRP A 98 -2.62 0.81 -7.23
C TRP A 98 -2.49 -0.69 -7.06
N GLY A 99 -1.72 -1.11 -6.04
CA GLY A 99 -1.58 -2.55 -5.79
C GLY A 99 -0.54 -2.94 -4.76
N TYR A 100 -0.17 -4.21 -4.85
CA TYR A 100 0.82 -4.89 -4.00
C TYR A 100 1.86 -5.56 -4.90
N VAL A 101 2.71 -4.75 -5.50
CA VAL A 101 3.66 -5.18 -6.54
C VAL A 101 5.07 -5.27 -5.97
N GLU A 102 5.76 -6.37 -6.25
CA GLU A 102 7.15 -6.58 -5.85
C GLU A 102 8.11 -5.74 -6.72
N ALA A 103 9.24 -5.34 -6.15
CA ALA A 103 10.27 -4.55 -6.83
C ALA A 103 11.18 -5.43 -7.70
N THR A 104 10.61 -6.20 -8.63
CA THR A 104 11.43 -6.84 -9.64
C THR A 104 12.01 -5.81 -10.61
N PRO A 105 13.15 -6.07 -11.28
CA PRO A 105 13.71 -5.12 -12.25
C PRO A 105 12.71 -4.66 -13.31
N GLU A 106 11.85 -5.57 -13.79
CA GLU A 106 10.83 -5.30 -14.80
C GLU A 106 9.73 -4.37 -14.26
N ASN A 107 9.22 -4.64 -13.05
CA ASN A 107 8.20 -3.83 -12.39
C ASN A 107 8.74 -2.43 -12.04
N VAL A 108 9.95 -2.37 -11.48
CA VAL A 108 10.62 -1.08 -11.20
C VAL A 108 10.80 -0.30 -12.48
N SER A 109 11.35 -0.89 -13.54
CA SER A 109 11.54 -0.23 -14.84
C SER A 109 10.21 0.30 -15.41
N PHE A 110 9.14 -0.50 -15.32
CA PHE A 110 7.82 -0.09 -15.81
C PHE A 110 7.22 1.04 -14.98
N LEU A 111 7.26 0.95 -13.64
CA LEU A 111 6.60 1.91 -12.74
C LEU A 111 7.36 3.23 -12.57
N THR A 112 8.64 3.27 -12.95
CA THR A 112 9.52 4.44 -12.79
C THR A 112 10.02 5.03 -14.11
N GLY A 113 9.48 4.59 -15.24
CA GLY A 113 9.78 5.14 -16.56
C GLY A 113 9.41 6.62 -16.70
N ALA A 114 9.81 7.25 -17.78
CA ALA A 114 9.53 8.67 -18.03
C ALA A 114 8.03 9.00 -17.91
N GLY A 115 7.70 10.11 -17.26
CA GLY A 115 6.33 10.56 -17.01
C GLY A 115 5.55 9.66 -16.04
N ARG A 116 6.23 8.92 -15.16
CA ARG A 116 5.62 8.06 -14.16
C ARG A 116 6.02 8.46 -12.75
N VAL A 117 5.12 8.25 -11.80
CA VAL A 117 5.32 8.45 -10.37
C VAL A 117 4.86 7.19 -9.65
N ASN A 118 5.70 6.62 -8.81
CA ASN A 118 5.36 5.49 -7.96
C ASN A 118 5.47 5.88 -6.48
N TYR A 119 4.37 5.78 -5.76
CA TYR A 119 4.35 5.91 -4.30
C TYR A 119 4.38 4.52 -3.69
N PHE A 120 5.33 4.26 -2.80
CA PHE A 120 5.40 3.00 -2.09
C PHE A 120 5.25 3.23 -0.58
N ILE A 121 4.16 2.75 0.02
CA ILE A 121 3.93 2.87 1.46
C ILE A 121 4.34 1.60 2.20
N TYR A 122 5.09 1.77 3.28
CA TYR A 122 5.48 0.73 4.22
C TYR A 122 5.30 1.20 5.66
N ARG A 123 5.45 0.31 6.63
CA ARG A 123 5.16 0.54 8.05
C ARG A 123 6.18 -0.16 8.93
N ASP A 124 6.28 0.24 10.23
CA ASP A 124 7.02 -0.50 11.25
C ASP A 124 6.61 -1.98 11.23
N PRO A 125 7.56 -2.92 11.03
CA PRO A 125 7.26 -4.34 10.95
C PRO A 125 6.53 -4.88 12.18
N ARG A 126 6.79 -4.36 13.36
CA ARG A 126 6.14 -4.74 14.62
C ARG A 126 4.66 -4.37 14.60
N ASP A 127 4.35 -3.14 14.22
CA ASP A 127 2.96 -2.67 14.06
C ASP A 127 2.22 -3.38 12.93
N LEU A 128 2.94 -3.75 11.87
CA LEU A 128 2.38 -4.53 10.77
C LEU A 128 1.95 -5.92 11.25
N LEU A 129 2.78 -6.60 12.06
CA LEU A 129 2.46 -7.93 12.60
C LEU A 129 1.22 -7.87 13.49
N VAL A 130 1.17 -6.93 14.43
CA VAL A 130 -0.02 -6.71 15.28
C VAL A 130 -1.26 -6.45 14.42
N SER A 131 -1.15 -5.56 13.42
CA SER A 131 -2.27 -5.27 12.51
C SER A 131 -2.68 -6.47 11.67
N HIS A 132 -1.74 -7.35 11.31
CA HIS A 132 -2.01 -8.57 10.56
C HIS A 132 -2.79 -9.58 11.41
N VAL A 133 -2.35 -9.83 12.63
CA VAL A 133 -3.03 -10.76 13.55
C VAL A 133 -4.47 -10.32 13.75
N PHE A 134 -4.72 -9.10 14.20
CA PHE A 134 -6.10 -8.60 14.40
C PHE A 134 -6.94 -8.58 13.12
N PHE A 135 -6.33 -8.35 11.97
CA PHE A 135 -7.06 -8.42 10.71
C PHE A 135 -7.51 -9.84 10.41
N ALA A 136 -6.64 -10.81 10.61
CA ALA A 136 -6.94 -12.21 10.31
C ALA A 136 -7.89 -12.86 11.35
N THR A 137 -7.86 -12.40 12.62
CA THR A 137 -8.72 -12.96 13.67
C THR A 137 -10.09 -12.30 13.77
N ASP A 138 -10.13 -10.95 13.71
CA ASP A 138 -11.31 -10.20 14.14
C ASP A 138 -12.04 -9.48 13.00
N MET A 139 -11.36 -9.27 11.85
CA MET A 139 -11.89 -8.39 10.81
C MET A 139 -12.19 -9.10 9.49
N GLN A 140 -11.60 -10.24 9.24
CA GLN A 140 -11.70 -10.96 7.96
C GLN A 140 -11.81 -12.47 8.19
N GLU A 141 -13.02 -12.95 8.39
CA GLU A 141 -13.31 -14.38 8.63
C GLU A 141 -12.88 -15.28 7.44
N GLU A 142 -12.93 -14.76 6.21
CA GLU A 142 -12.45 -15.46 5.01
C GLU A 142 -10.91 -15.46 4.85
N HIS A 143 -10.16 -14.91 5.82
CA HIS A 143 -8.70 -14.90 5.75
C HIS A 143 -8.15 -16.31 5.91
N GLY A 144 -7.24 -16.74 5.03
CA GLY A 144 -6.70 -18.12 5.04
C GLY A 144 -6.03 -18.57 6.34
N LEU A 145 -5.72 -17.63 7.25
CA LEU A 145 -5.18 -17.93 8.58
C LEU A 145 -6.21 -17.70 9.71
N HIS A 146 -7.47 -17.40 9.40
CA HIS A 146 -8.48 -17.07 10.41
C HIS A 146 -8.64 -18.20 11.44
N ASP A 147 -8.98 -19.40 10.96
CA ASP A 147 -9.24 -20.56 11.82
C ASP A 147 -7.97 -20.96 12.58
N TYR A 148 -6.83 -20.97 11.89
CA TYR A 148 -5.56 -21.31 12.52
C TYR A 148 -5.20 -20.34 13.66
N TYR A 149 -5.26 -19.03 13.43
CA TYR A 149 -4.98 -18.07 14.48
C TYR A 149 -5.97 -18.15 15.64
N ASN A 150 -7.25 -18.43 15.36
CA ASN A 150 -8.27 -18.57 16.40
C ASN A 150 -8.19 -19.89 17.16
N SER A 151 -7.51 -20.91 16.62
CA SER A 151 -7.18 -22.15 17.36
C SER A 151 -6.00 -21.98 18.33
N LEU A 152 -5.18 -20.94 18.16
CA LEU A 152 -4.07 -20.67 19.07
C LEU A 152 -4.56 -20.07 20.40
N LEU A 153 -3.84 -20.39 21.48
CA LEU A 153 -4.22 -20.09 22.87
C LEU A 153 -4.55 -18.62 23.08
N ASP A 154 -3.69 -17.72 22.60
CA ASP A 154 -3.80 -16.28 22.87
C ASP A 154 -3.09 -15.43 21.80
N ILE A 155 -3.09 -14.11 22.02
CA ILE A 155 -2.41 -13.13 21.15
C ILE A 155 -0.90 -13.37 21.10
N ASN A 156 -0.28 -13.89 22.15
CA ASN A 156 1.17 -14.11 22.19
C ASN A 156 1.55 -15.24 21.24
N ALA A 157 0.82 -16.36 21.29
CA ALA A 157 1.01 -17.46 20.35
C ALA A 157 0.80 -17.03 18.88
N ARG A 158 -0.20 -16.17 18.61
CA ARG A 158 -0.45 -15.62 17.28
C ARG A 158 0.67 -14.71 16.81
N LEU A 159 1.21 -13.89 17.68
CA LEU A 159 2.36 -13.01 17.35
C LEU A 159 3.63 -13.80 17.10
N ASN A 160 3.89 -14.88 17.85
CA ASN A 160 5.00 -15.76 17.58
C ASN A 160 4.95 -16.31 16.15
N VAL A 161 3.79 -16.83 15.73
CA VAL A 161 3.58 -17.31 14.36
C VAL A 161 3.71 -16.18 13.35
N ALA A 162 3.19 -14.99 13.65
CA ALA A 162 3.31 -13.85 12.75
C ALA A 162 4.77 -13.41 12.53
N ILE A 163 5.65 -13.57 13.55
CA ILE A 163 7.09 -13.29 13.50
C ILE A 163 7.83 -14.38 12.71
N THR A 164 7.61 -15.65 13.05
CA THR A 164 8.38 -16.78 12.49
C THR A 164 7.91 -17.19 11.11
N GLY A 165 6.64 -16.93 10.77
CA GLY A 165 5.96 -17.54 9.65
C GLY A 165 5.40 -18.93 10.00
N ILE A 166 4.76 -19.57 9.03
CA ILE A 166 4.21 -20.93 9.13
C ILE A 166 4.29 -21.60 7.75
N ASP A 167 4.63 -22.89 7.74
CA ASP A 167 4.62 -23.75 6.56
C ASP A 167 4.24 -25.17 7.00
N GLN A 168 2.95 -25.37 7.22
CA GLN A 168 2.40 -26.67 7.63
C GLN A 168 0.92 -26.79 7.26
N ASP A 169 0.44 -28.00 7.08
CA ASP A 169 -1.00 -28.32 6.87
C ASP A 169 -1.66 -27.50 5.74
N GLY A 170 -0.90 -27.19 4.68
CA GLY A 170 -1.38 -26.37 3.57
C GLY A 170 -1.44 -24.87 3.85
N LEU A 171 -1.06 -24.43 5.05
CA LEU A 171 -0.91 -23.03 5.40
C LEU A 171 0.52 -22.57 5.11
N HIS A 172 0.65 -21.45 4.41
CA HIS A 172 1.94 -20.87 4.12
C HIS A 172 1.95 -19.38 4.42
N MET A 173 2.86 -18.93 5.29
CA MET A 173 3.14 -17.53 5.56
C MET A 173 4.62 -17.35 5.84
N VAL A 174 5.27 -16.51 5.08
CA VAL A 174 6.69 -16.19 5.26
C VAL A 174 6.95 -15.44 6.56
N SER A 175 8.16 -15.59 7.11
CA SER A 175 8.61 -14.86 8.30
C SER A 175 8.61 -13.33 8.09
N VAL A 176 8.67 -12.57 9.18
CA VAL A 176 8.76 -11.11 9.12
C VAL A 176 9.98 -10.65 8.32
N LYS A 177 11.12 -11.31 8.45
CA LYS A 177 12.32 -11.02 7.67
C LYS A 177 12.08 -11.11 6.18
N GLN A 178 11.62 -12.26 5.70
CA GLN A 178 11.32 -12.50 4.28
C GLN A 178 10.24 -11.54 3.77
N ARG A 179 9.25 -11.23 4.60
CA ARG A 179 8.19 -10.28 4.26
C ARG A 179 8.74 -8.89 3.95
N TYR A 180 9.85 -8.47 4.59
CA TYR A 180 10.45 -7.14 4.41
C TYR A 180 11.56 -7.08 3.36
N GLU A 181 12.04 -8.19 2.82
CA GLU A 181 13.00 -8.19 1.70
C GLU A 181 12.50 -7.33 0.52
N GLY A 182 11.23 -7.47 0.15
CA GLY A 182 10.62 -6.65 -0.91
C GLY A 182 10.52 -5.17 -0.57
N VAL A 183 10.51 -4.78 0.72
CA VAL A 183 10.54 -3.38 1.14
C VAL A 183 11.91 -2.78 0.85
N PHE A 184 12.98 -3.47 1.19
CA PHE A 184 14.36 -3.01 0.90
C PHE A 184 14.57 -2.82 -0.60
N GLN A 185 14.06 -3.71 -1.43
CA GLN A 185 14.15 -3.56 -2.88
C GLN A 185 13.48 -2.27 -3.39
N TRP A 186 12.33 -1.87 -2.82
CA TRP A 186 11.71 -0.59 -3.14
C TRP A 186 12.47 0.61 -2.58
N LEU A 187 13.03 0.50 -1.38
CA LEU A 187 13.90 1.54 -0.79
C LEU A 187 15.18 1.74 -1.63
N ASP A 188 15.78 0.68 -2.11
CA ASP A 188 16.95 0.77 -3.00
C ASP A 188 16.57 1.37 -4.36
N ALA A 189 15.43 0.96 -4.92
CA ALA A 189 14.92 1.56 -6.15
C ALA A 189 14.64 3.07 -5.99
N SER A 190 14.19 3.53 -4.83
CA SER A 190 13.89 4.94 -4.57
C SER A 190 15.11 5.85 -4.60
N ARG A 191 16.32 5.30 -4.36
CA ARG A 191 17.57 6.05 -4.42
C ARG A 191 18.01 6.40 -5.84
N GLN A 192 17.45 5.72 -6.85
CA GLN A 192 17.91 5.80 -8.24
C GLN A 192 16.79 6.16 -9.22
N LYS A 193 15.55 6.09 -8.80
CA LYS A 193 14.37 6.17 -9.67
C LYS A 193 13.27 7.03 -9.05
N ASN A 194 12.25 7.37 -9.84
CA ASN A 194 11.08 8.15 -9.41
C ASN A 194 10.14 7.29 -8.55
N VAL A 195 10.60 6.88 -7.38
CA VAL A 195 9.83 6.19 -6.35
C VAL A 195 9.89 7.00 -5.08
N LEU A 196 8.76 7.45 -4.59
CA LEU A 196 8.65 8.05 -3.27
C LEU A 196 8.22 6.98 -2.26
N CYS A 197 9.16 6.58 -1.40
CA CYS A 197 8.87 5.67 -0.30
C CYS A 197 8.29 6.46 0.88
N LEU A 198 7.10 6.06 1.33
CA LEU A 198 6.32 6.70 2.38
C LEU A 198 6.28 5.80 3.61
N ARG A 199 6.66 6.29 4.76
CA ARG A 199 6.36 5.61 6.03
C ARG A 199 4.91 5.92 6.42
N PHE A 200 4.18 4.92 6.81
CA PHE A 200 2.85 5.11 7.40
C PHE A 200 2.90 6.09 8.57
N GLU A 201 3.93 6.00 9.38
CA GLU A 201 4.16 6.82 10.58
C GLU A 201 4.31 8.31 10.23
N ASP A 202 4.96 8.64 9.12
CA ASP A 202 5.15 10.04 8.69
C ASP A 202 3.82 10.65 8.24
N LEU A 203 2.95 9.88 7.58
CA LEU A 203 1.59 10.31 7.25
C LEU A 203 0.71 10.57 8.48
N ILE A 204 1.05 9.99 9.62
CA ILE A 204 0.34 10.23 10.88
C ILE A 204 0.94 11.41 11.65
N LYS A 205 2.28 11.52 11.70
CA LYS A 205 3.01 12.52 12.51
C LYS A 205 3.19 13.84 11.80
N ASP A 206 3.53 13.80 10.51
CA ASP A 206 3.84 14.97 9.68
C ASP A 206 3.18 14.83 8.30
N ARG A 207 1.84 14.87 8.37
CA ARG A 207 0.99 14.66 7.21
C ARG A 207 1.27 15.67 6.10
N ASP A 208 1.33 16.93 6.45
CA ASP A 208 1.45 18.02 5.47
C ASP A 208 2.78 17.96 4.72
N ALA A 209 3.88 17.71 5.42
CA ALA A 209 5.18 17.53 4.78
C ALA A 209 5.18 16.30 3.86
N THR A 210 4.56 15.21 4.29
CA THR A 210 4.47 13.98 3.50
C THR A 210 3.61 14.18 2.25
N LEU A 211 2.45 14.85 2.36
CA LEU A 211 1.60 15.18 1.21
C LEU A 211 2.30 16.17 0.26
N ASN A 212 3.04 17.15 0.79
CA ASN A 212 3.86 18.02 -0.02
C ASN A 212 4.93 17.26 -0.81
N ALA A 213 5.60 16.30 -0.18
CA ALA A 213 6.56 15.44 -0.86
C ALA A 213 5.92 14.63 -2.00
N MET A 214 4.69 14.15 -1.81
CA MET A 214 3.94 13.46 -2.86
C MET A 214 3.63 14.38 -4.06
N LEU A 215 3.24 15.64 -3.81
CA LEU A 215 2.99 16.62 -4.87
C LEU A 215 4.29 17.00 -5.59
N ASN A 216 5.38 17.21 -4.85
CA ASN A 216 6.69 17.49 -5.41
C ASN A 216 7.17 16.37 -6.35
N GLU A 217 6.87 15.10 -6.02
CA GLU A 217 7.25 13.98 -6.87
C GLU A 217 6.51 13.99 -8.21
N VAL A 218 5.26 14.45 -8.23
CA VAL A 218 4.52 14.71 -9.49
C VAL A 218 5.19 15.82 -10.29
N GLU A 219 5.55 16.94 -9.65
CA GLU A 219 6.14 18.08 -10.33
C GLU A 219 7.56 17.82 -10.87
N LYS A 220 8.32 16.89 -10.26
CA LYS A 220 9.60 16.42 -10.81
C LYS A 220 9.47 15.78 -12.19
N THR A 221 8.29 15.32 -12.60
CA THR A 221 8.05 14.84 -13.96
C THR A 221 7.94 15.95 -15.00
N GLY A 222 8.00 17.22 -14.58
CA GLY A 222 7.76 18.40 -15.41
C GLY A 222 6.27 18.78 -15.50
N TYR A 223 5.38 18.03 -14.84
CA TYR A 223 3.95 18.31 -14.84
C TYR A 223 3.61 19.39 -13.82
N GLN A 224 2.91 20.44 -14.25
CA GLN A 224 2.40 21.49 -13.37
C GLN A 224 1.01 21.11 -12.85
N ILE A 225 0.88 21.00 -11.54
CA ILE A 225 -0.41 20.72 -10.90
C ILE A 225 -1.33 21.94 -11.07
N PRO A 226 -2.51 21.78 -11.69
CA PRO A 226 -3.36 22.93 -12.03
C PRO A 226 -4.03 23.57 -10.80
N THR A 227 -4.13 22.86 -9.69
CA THR A 227 -4.70 23.37 -8.44
C THR A 227 -3.62 24.05 -7.61
N PRO A 228 -3.85 25.28 -7.08
CA PRO A 228 -2.90 25.95 -6.21
C PRO A 228 -2.48 25.06 -5.02
N ARG A 229 -1.19 25.15 -4.63
CA ARG A 229 -0.57 24.25 -3.65
C ARG A 229 -1.35 24.13 -2.33
N GLU A 230 -1.74 25.26 -1.74
CA GLU A 230 -2.48 25.27 -0.47
C GLU A 230 -3.84 24.58 -0.60
N GLN A 231 -4.56 24.85 -1.69
CA GLN A 231 -5.84 24.18 -1.97
C GLN A 231 -5.63 22.69 -2.24
N ALA A 232 -4.58 22.32 -2.95
CA ALA A 232 -4.27 20.90 -3.21
C ALA A 232 -4.00 20.15 -1.89
N LEU A 233 -3.24 20.73 -0.97
CA LEU A 233 -3.00 20.15 0.34
C LEU A 233 -4.29 20.00 1.16
N SER A 234 -5.13 21.04 1.22
CA SER A 234 -6.43 20.99 1.90
C SER A 234 -7.28 19.83 1.40
N VAL A 235 -7.40 19.70 0.06
CA VAL A 235 -8.16 18.60 -0.56
C VAL A 235 -7.58 17.24 -0.20
N LEU A 236 -6.26 17.09 -0.21
CA LEU A 236 -5.63 15.82 0.17
C LEU A 236 -5.84 15.48 1.64
N VAL A 237 -5.73 16.46 2.54
CA VAL A 237 -6.02 16.27 3.98
C VAL A 237 -7.47 15.85 4.19
N GLU A 238 -8.43 16.51 3.54
CA GLU A 238 -9.86 16.20 3.63
C GLU A 238 -10.22 14.83 3.04
N SER A 239 -9.44 14.37 2.05
CA SER A 239 -9.63 13.03 1.47
C SER A 239 -9.31 11.90 2.45
N ILE A 240 -8.51 12.17 3.47
CA ILE A 240 -8.10 11.20 4.48
C ILE A 240 -9.20 11.06 5.53
N GLN A 241 -9.97 9.98 5.40
CA GLN A 241 -11.10 9.67 6.29
C GLN A 241 -10.97 8.23 6.84
N PRO A 242 -10.08 8.00 7.82
CA PRO A 242 -9.74 6.66 8.28
C PRO A 242 -10.95 5.83 8.72
N LYS A 243 -11.90 6.46 9.40
CA LYS A 243 -13.14 5.80 9.89
C LYS A 243 -14.03 5.23 8.77
N LYS A 244 -13.86 5.68 7.53
CA LYS A 244 -14.58 5.12 6.38
C LYS A 244 -13.93 3.84 5.83
N SER A 245 -12.76 3.47 6.32
CA SER A 245 -12.10 2.21 5.93
C SER A 245 -12.57 1.08 6.83
N HIS A 246 -13.11 0.02 6.25
CA HIS A 246 -13.51 -1.20 6.96
C HIS A 246 -12.33 -1.97 7.59
N THR A 247 -11.09 -1.67 7.18
CA THR A 247 -9.88 -2.26 7.79
C THR A 247 -9.22 -1.35 8.82
N PHE A 248 -9.87 -0.22 9.15
CA PHE A 248 -9.36 0.72 10.14
C PHE A 248 -9.60 0.17 11.56
N ARG A 249 -8.53 -0.10 12.30
CA ARG A 249 -8.60 -0.52 13.70
C ARG A 249 -8.36 0.65 14.65
N ALA A 250 -7.19 1.23 14.63
CA ALA A 250 -6.77 2.26 15.57
C ALA A 250 -6.09 3.48 14.93
N GLY A 251 -5.46 3.32 13.75
CA GLY A 251 -4.69 4.39 13.10
C GLY A 251 -3.52 4.92 13.92
N LYS A 252 -3.08 4.14 14.92
CA LYS A 252 -1.98 4.50 15.82
C LYS A 252 -0.66 3.95 15.33
N THR A 253 0.42 4.64 15.66
CA THR A 253 1.80 4.19 15.49
C THR A 253 2.35 3.73 16.82
N GLY A 254 3.22 2.71 16.83
CA GLY A 254 3.84 2.19 18.03
C GLY A 254 2.92 1.33 18.91
N SER A 255 1.75 0.91 18.41
CA SER A 255 0.82 0.04 19.14
C SER A 255 1.41 -1.33 19.46
N TRP A 256 2.46 -1.74 18.77
CA TRP A 256 3.17 -2.99 19.08
C TRP A 256 3.67 -3.04 20.54
N ARG A 257 3.97 -1.90 21.17
CA ARG A 257 4.41 -1.82 22.57
C ARG A 257 3.37 -2.33 23.57
N GLU A 258 2.10 -2.32 23.19
CA GLU A 258 0.99 -2.84 24.02
C GLU A 258 0.91 -4.38 23.96
N PHE A 259 1.48 -5.00 22.91
CA PHE A 259 1.31 -6.42 22.62
C PHE A 259 2.61 -7.24 22.65
N PHE A 260 3.75 -6.61 22.38
CA PHE A 260 5.04 -7.30 22.38
C PHE A 260 5.56 -7.46 23.80
N THR A 261 5.77 -8.70 24.23
CA THR A 261 6.50 -9.05 25.43
C THR A 261 8.01 -9.07 25.14
N GLU A 262 8.85 -9.21 26.19
CA GLU A 262 10.30 -9.37 26.01
C GLU A 262 10.64 -10.64 25.20
N GLU A 263 9.83 -11.69 25.32
CA GLU A 263 9.98 -12.89 24.49
C GLU A 263 9.74 -12.61 23.01
N HIS A 264 8.70 -11.83 22.68
CA HIS A 264 8.46 -11.40 21.28
C HIS A 264 9.60 -10.55 20.74
N LYS A 265 10.15 -9.64 21.55
CA LYS A 265 11.29 -8.81 21.14
C LYS A 265 12.50 -9.67 20.84
N LYS A 266 12.80 -10.64 21.71
CA LYS A 266 13.88 -11.60 21.51
C LYS A 266 13.65 -12.40 20.24
N LEU A 267 12.47 -13.05 20.10
CA LEU A 267 12.12 -13.85 18.93
C LEU A 267 12.20 -13.03 17.63
N PHE A 268 11.73 -11.78 17.66
CA PHE A 268 11.82 -10.89 16.51
C PHE A 268 13.29 -10.62 16.12
N LYS A 269 14.16 -10.34 17.10
CA LYS A 269 15.58 -10.13 16.86
C LYS A 269 16.28 -11.39 16.33
N ASP A 270 15.92 -12.57 16.87
CA ASP A 270 16.44 -13.86 16.42
C ASP A 270 16.07 -14.14 14.95
N VAL A 271 14.81 -13.83 14.53
CA VAL A 271 14.31 -14.06 13.16
C VAL A 271 14.77 -12.98 12.19
N ALA A 272 14.70 -11.72 12.59
CA ALA A 272 14.83 -10.58 11.69
C ALA A 272 16.11 -9.75 11.90
N GLY A 273 16.90 -10.04 12.96
CA GLY A 273 18.12 -9.33 13.26
C GLY A 273 17.87 -7.83 13.53
N ASP A 274 18.58 -7.00 12.81
CA ASP A 274 18.54 -5.54 12.90
C ASP A 274 17.52 -4.88 11.95
N LEU A 275 16.47 -5.60 11.57
CA LEU A 275 15.47 -5.13 10.58
C LEU A 275 14.92 -3.74 10.91
N VAL A 276 14.52 -3.49 12.17
CA VAL A 276 13.92 -2.22 12.56
C VAL A 276 14.93 -1.07 12.56
N VAL A 277 16.20 -1.37 12.86
CA VAL A 277 17.32 -0.42 12.77
C VAL A 277 17.61 -0.07 11.31
N LYS A 278 17.71 -1.06 10.43
CA LYS A 278 17.91 -0.86 8.99
C LYS A 278 16.78 -0.04 8.34
N LEU A 279 15.55 -0.19 8.82
CA LEU A 279 14.42 0.60 8.38
C LEU A 279 14.35 1.99 9.06
N GLY A 280 15.23 2.27 10.04
CA GLY A 280 15.31 3.53 10.76
C GLY A 280 14.16 3.76 11.74
N TYR A 281 13.54 2.70 12.27
CA TYR A 281 12.55 2.78 13.36
C TYR A 281 13.21 2.81 14.73
N GLU A 282 14.40 2.26 14.85
CA GLU A 282 15.22 2.27 16.08
C GLU A 282 16.66 2.67 15.72
N THR A 283 17.41 3.19 16.71
CA THR A 283 18.81 3.58 16.55
C THR A 283 19.79 2.42 16.78
N ASN A 284 19.36 1.45 17.57
CA ASN A 284 20.12 0.24 17.90
C ASN A 284 19.16 -0.93 18.20
N ASN A 285 19.68 -2.08 18.59
CA ASN A 285 18.87 -3.27 18.92
C ASN A 285 18.43 -3.37 20.39
N ASP A 286 18.55 -2.30 21.19
CA ASP A 286 18.20 -2.30 22.62
C ASP A 286 16.74 -1.87 22.90
N TRP A 287 15.87 -1.99 21.90
CA TRP A 287 14.45 -1.64 21.96
C TRP A 287 13.59 -2.71 22.59
#